data_a1a8ab47ebfb87116c52c3076f65f986
#
_entry.id   a1a8ab47ebfb87116c52c3076f65f986
#
_cell.length_a   1.000
_cell.length_b   1.000
_cell.length_c   1.000
_cell.angle_alpha   90.00
_cell.angle_beta   90.00
_cell.angle_gamma   90.00
#
_symmetry.space_group_name_H-M   'P 1'
#
loop_
_entity.id
_entity.type
_entity.pdbx_description
1 polymer ?
#
loop_
_entity_poly.entity_id
_entity_poly.type
_entity_poly.pdbx_seq_one_letter_code
_entity_poly.pdbx_strand_id
1 'polypeptide(L)'
;MKNKILNRLKKMIFGSSALLICLSLFSFKSEHPIKKDTVVNSFKLRTIIIDAGHGVKADGAPPGHYSRGATGSFSSERNVTLAIALKLQKAIEKDLTGVKAVLTRTTEDDVSFERRAEIANQNKGNLFISIHCNSLSDRVVRERVGTKRRKPVYRTVRVPDRSGKGALMLIYGLHRSKEEENAIKSNQVEDDSDLNGDALDPNDPTVIILTNEYKRKFRKQSVNIANFINDEFVQTDGRRSEGLREQGIYVLCHSAMPSVLVETGYINNPDDEEYLNSEDGQNEIVNSIVRAISNYKRQIEQQVITNTN
;
A
#
# COMPACT_ATOMS: atom_id res chain seq x y z
N MET A 1 78.95 28.48 -30.96
CA MET A 1 78.14 27.20 -31.03
C MET A 1 77.08 27.04 -29.94
N LYS A 2 77.36 27.32 -28.70
CA LYS A 2 76.43 27.17 -27.58
C LYS A 2 75.08 27.89 -27.74
N ASN A 3 75.04 29.11 -28.23
CA ASN A 3 73.79 29.89 -28.37
C ASN A 3 72.81 29.35 -29.47
N LYS A 4 73.35 28.73 -30.53
CA LYS A 4 72.49 28.11 -31.58
C LYS A 4 71.78 26.84 -31.07
N ILE A 5 72.45 26.05 -30.24
CA ILE A 5 71.87 24.83 -29.65
C ILE A 5 70.82 25.21 -28.62
N LEU A 6 71.04 26.21 -27.77
CA LEU A 6 70.07 26.66 -26.77
C LEU A 6 68.78 27.22 -27.41
N ASN A 7 68.88 27.94 -28.52
CA ASN A 7 67.73 28.46 -29.24
C ASN A 7 66.95 27.34 -30.00
N ARG A 8 67.65 26.30 -30.45
CA ARG A 8 66.94 25.11 -31.01
C ARG A 8 66.22 24.34 -29.95
N LEU A 9 66.81 24.16 -28.74
CA LEU A 9 66.14 23.47 -27.60
C LEU A 9 64.92 24.27 -27.13
N LYS A 10 65.01 25.58 -27.00
CA LYS A 10 63.88 26.46 -26.64
C LYS A 10 62.71 26.34 -27.65
N LYS A 11 63.00 26.30 -28.93
CA LYS A 11 61.92 26.12 -29.97
C LYS A 11 61.33 24.74 -29.98
N MET A 12 62.09 23.70 -29.65
CA MET A 12 61.52 22.33 -29.49
C MET A 12 60.67 22.21 -28.25
N ILE A 13 61.02 22.76 -27.13
CA ILE A 13 60.24 22.76 -25.91
C ILE A 13 58.92 23.56 -26.08
N PHE A 14 59.01 24.72 -26.77
CA PHE A 14 57.81 25.52 -27.05
C PHE A 14 56.85 24.82 -28.05
N GLY A 15 57.42 24.14 -29.05
CA GLY A 15 56.64 23.38 -30.02
C GLY A 15 55.94 22.14 -29.40
N SER A 16 56.64 21.43 -28.51
CA SER A 16 56.05 20.28 -27.82
C SER A 16 54.99 20.68 -26.77
N SER A 17 55.13 21.80 -26.08
CA SER A 17 54.15 22.33 -25.17
C SER A 17 52.86 22.80 -25.89
N ALA A 18 53.01 23.44 -27.05
CA ALA A 18 51.86 23.85 -27.87
C ALA A 18 51.09 22.64 -28.43
N LEU A 19 51.79 21.56 -28.82
CA LEU A 19 51.18 20.33 -29.31
C LEU A 19 50.42 19.59 -28.21
N LEU A 20 50.94 19.55 -26.97
CA LEU A 20 50.26 18.96 -25.79
C LEU A 20 49.00 19.74 -25.39
N ILE A 21 49.02 21.06 -25.48
CA ILE A 21 47.85 21.91 -25.21
C ILE A 21 46.77 21.72 -26.30
N CYS A 22 47.14 21.60 -27.57
CA CYS A 22 46.19 21.30 -28.64
C CYS A 22 45.58 19.91 -28.50
N LEU A 23 46.33 18.87 -28.09
CA LEU A 23 45.82 17.55 -27.84
C LEU A 23 44.86 17.49 -26.64
N SER A 24 45.10 18.30 -25.61
CA SER A 24 44.20 18.39 -24.44
C SER A 24 42.85 19.11 -24.77
N LEU A 25 42.85 20.01 -25.76
CA LEU A 25 41.63 20.69 -26.20
C LEU A 25 40.75 19.85 -27.13
N PHE A 26 41.28 18.78 -27.72
CA PHE A 26 40.50 17.84 -28.55
C PHE A 26 39.94 16.63 -27.80
N SER A 27 40.36 16.44 -26.55
CA SER A 27 39.91 15.28 -25.74
C SER A 27 38.57 15.46 -25.01
N PHE A 28 37.89 16.60 -25.12
CA PHE A 28 36.62 16.86 -24.47
C PHE A 28 35.55 17.34 -25.44
N LYS A 29 35.25 16.53 -26.46
CA LYS A 29 33.94 16.57 -27.16
C LYS A 29 33.55 15.19 -27.62
N SER A 30 33.30 14.30 -26.68
CA SER A 30 32.34 13.23 -26.88
C SER A 30 31.15 13.55 -25.96
N GLU A 31 30.47 14.64 -26.23
CA GLU A 31 29.05 14.72 -25.89
C GLU A 31 28.34 13.75 -26.84
N HIS A 32 28.37 12.48 -26.50
CA HIS A 32 27.21 11.67 -26.82
C HIS A 32 26.09 12.30 -25.98
N PRO A 33 25.04 12.89 -26.56
CA PRO A 33 23.85 13.09 -25.83
C PRO A 33 23.45 11.67 -25.38
N ILE A 34 23.66 11.36 -24.11
CA ILE A 34 22.89 10.30 -23.49
C ILE A 34 21.46 10.76 -23.77
N LYS A 35 20.86 10.21 -24.84
CA LYS A 35 19.42 10.19 -24.92
C LYS A 35 19.02 9.54 -23.59
N LYS A 36 18.67 10.35 -22.62
CA LYS A 36 17.80 9.97 -21.55
C LYS A 36 16.47 9.63 -22.24
N ASP A 37 16.42 8.51 -22.92
CA ASP A 37 15.20 7.74 -23.02
C ASP A 37 14.96 7.26 -21.58
N THR A 38 14.70 8.22 -20.67
CA THR A 38 13.93 7.95 -19.50
C THR A 38 12.58 7.51 -20.07
N VAL A 39 12.44 6.20 -20.25
CA VAL A 39 11.15 5.58 -20.19
C VAL A 39 10.68 5.89 -18.77
N VAL A 40 10.12 7.10 -18.65
CA VAL A 40 9.37 7.48 -17.47
C VAL A 40 8.15 6.59 -17.55
N ASN A 41 8.31 5.38 -17.00
CA ASN A 41 7.19 4.49 -16.81
C ASN A 41 6.26 5.21 -15.84
N SER A 42 5.39 6.07 -16.42
CA SER A 42 4.47 6.91 -15.68
C SER A 42 3.55 5.95 -14.96
N PHE A 43 3.78 5.79 -13.65
CA PHE A 43 2.92 4.97 -12.82
C PHE A 43 1.51 5.56 -12.89
N LYS A 44 0.65 4.92 -13.68
CA LYS A 44 -0.75 5.30 -13.80
C LYS A 44 -1.59 4.39 -12.93
N LEU A 45 -2.49 4.97 -12.18
CA LEU A 45 -3.47 4.20 -11.43
C LEU A 45 -4.52 3.65 -12.40
N ARG A 46 -4.46 2.36 -12.70
CA ARG A 46 -5.36 1.68 -13.65
C ARG A 46 -6.25 0.65 -13.01
N THR A 47 -5.72 -0.09 -12.05
CA THR A 47 -6.43 -1.19 -11.38
C THR A 47 -6.34 -1.02 -9.88
N ILE A 48 -7.48 -0.93 -9.22
CA ILE A 48 -7.60 -0.91 -7.76
C ILE A 48 -8.22 -2.23 -7.32
N ILE A 49 -7.57 -2.90 -6.38
CA ILE A 49 -8.11 -4.09 -5.74
C ILE A 49 -8.83 -3.65 -4.46
N ILE A 50 -10.09 -4.01 -4.37
CA ILE A 50 -10.92 -3.76 -3.18
C ILE A 50 -11.12 -5.09 -2.48
N ASP A 51 -10.58 -5.19 -1.28
CA ASP A 51 -10.70 -6.38 -0.47
C ASP A 51 -11.80 -6.17 0.58
N ALA A 52 -12.90 -6.90 0.44
CA ALA A 52 -13.95 -6.95 1.46
C ALA A 52 -13.53 -7.93 2.55
N GLY A 53 -13.09 -7.42 3.70
CA GLY A 53 -12.59 -8.22 4.80
C GLY A 53 -13.57 -9.31 5.26
N HIS A 54 -13.03 -10.46 5.70
CA HIS A 54 -13.80 -11.58 6.26
C HIS A 54 -14.80 -12.23 5.30
N GLY A 55 -15.66 -13.10 5.84
CA GLY A 55 -16.68 -13.82 5.12
C GLY A 55 -17.14 -15.07 5.90
N VAL A 56 -17.95 -15.89 5.28
CA VAL A 56 -18.34 -17.18 5.82
C VAL A 56 -17.59 -18.26 5.05
N LYS A 57 -16.72 -19.01 5.73
CA LYS A 57 -16.05 -20.13 5.06
C LYS A 57 -17.09 -21.12 4.57
N ALA A 58 -17.14 -21.31 3.25
CA ALA A 58 -18.05 -22.28 2.63
C ALA A 58 -17.67 -23.72 2.97
N ASP A 59 -18.65 -24.61 2.98
CA ASP A 59 -18.41 -26.04 3.11
C ASP A 59 -17.56 -26.54 1.92
N GLY A 60 -16.50 -27.30 2.22
CA GLY A 60 -15.57 -27.76 1.17
C GLY A 60 -14.62 -26.71 0.61
N ALA A 61 -14.55 -25.50 1.21
CA ALA A 61 -13.57 -24.51 0.82
C ALA A 61 -12.14 -25.05 0.91
N PRO A 62 -11.24 -24.67 -0.02
CA PRO A 62 -9.84 -25.10 -0.03
C PRO A 62 -9.13 -24.84 1.31
N PRO A 63 -8.03 -25.56 1.63
CA PRO A 63 -7.19 -25.18 2.75
C PRO A 63 -6.71 -23.73 2.64
N GLY A 64 -6.62 -23.02 3.77
CA GLY A 64 -6.20 -21.62 3.80
C GLY A 64 -6.60 -20.95 5.10
N HIS A 65 -6.19 -19.69 5.26
CA HIS A 65 -6.53 -18.90 6.42
C HIS A 65 -7.82 -18.09 6.15
N TYR A 66 -8.82 -18.32 6.98
CA TYR A 66 -10.15 -17.70 6.89
C TYR A 66 -10.51 -17.00 8.21
N SER A 67 -11.34 -15.99 8.14
CA SER A 67 -11.80 -15.26 9.32
C SER A 67 -13.22 -14.74 9.15
N ARG A 68 -14.08 -15.03 10.13
CA ARG A 68 -15.45 -14.53 10.15
C ARG A 68 -15.59 -13.04 10.48
N GLY A 69 -14.52 -12.44 11.03
CA GLY A 69 -14.55 -11.07 11.53
C GLY A 69 -15.29 -10.92 12.85
N ALA A 70 -15.37 -9.69 13.30
CA ALA A 70 -16.06 -9.29 14.51
C ALA A 70 -17.58 -9.22 14.32
N THR A 71 -18.30 -9.19 15.45
CA THR A 71 -19.75 -8.98 15.48
C THR A 71 -20.07 -7.82 16.42
N GLY A 72 -21.03 -7.01 16.00
CA GLY A 72 -21.64 -5.99 16.82
C GLY A 72 -22.83 -6.53 17.61
N SER A 73 -23.76 -5.64 17.94
CA SER A 73 -24.98 -5.99 18.66
C SER A 73 -26.05 -6.56 17.72
N PHE A 74 -26.12 -6.10 16.48
CA PHE A 74 -27.10 -6.50 15.47
C PHE A 74 -26.53 -6.78 14.10
N SER A 75 -25.22 -6.55 13.89
CA SER A 75 -24.57 -6.70 12.60
C SER A 75 -23.26 -7.49 12.69
N SER A 76 -22.66 -7.79 11.54
CA SER A 76 -21.37 -8.46 11.45
C SER A 76 -20.44 -7.71 10.50
N GLU A 77 -19.17 -7.66 10.87
CA GLU A 77 -18.12 -7.00 10.08
C GLU A 77 -18.12 -7.47 8.62
N ARG A 78 -18.19 -8.79 8.38
CA ARG A 78 -18.20 -9.37 7.03
C ARG A 78 -19.30 -8.83 6.12
N ASN A 79 -20.47 -8.49 6.68
CA ASN A 79 -21.59 -7.97 5.91
C ASN A 79 -21.41 -6.49 5.61
N VAL A 80 -20.96 -5.72 6.60
CA VAL A 80 -20.66 -4.29 6.45
C VAL A 80 -19.53 -4.07 5.44
N THR A 81 -18.44 -4.84 5.56
CA THR A 81 -17.29 -4.71 4.64
C THR A 81 -17.67 -5.05 3.20
N LEU A 82 -18.51 -6.08 2.99
CA LEU A 82 -19.02 -6.41 1.65
C LEU A 82 -19.90 -5.29 1.08
N ALA A 83 -20.81 -4.75 1.89
CA ALA A 83 -21.71 -3.68 1.46
C ALA A 83 -20.91 -2.42 1.04
N ILE A 84 -19.94 -1.99 1.85
CA ILE A 84 -19.07 -0.84 1.54
C ILE A 84 -18.21 -1.14 0.31
N ALA A 85 -17.61 -2.33 0.19
CA ALA A 85 -16.75 -2.69 -0.94
C ALA A 85 -17.50 -2.70 -2.27
N LEU A 86 -18.73 -3.22 -2.30
CA LEU A 86 -19.58 -3.20 -3.50
C LEU A 86 -19.99 -1.79 -3.92
N LYS A 87 -20.30 -0.91 -2.96
CA LYS A 87 -20.56 0.51 -3.23
C LYS A 87 -19.32 1.23 -3.73
N LEU A 88 -18.15 0.95 -3.11
CA LEU A 88 -16.87 1.54 -3.47
C LEU A 88 -16.46 1.17 -4.90
N GLN A 89 -16.64 -0.10 -5.30
CA GLN A 89 -16.39 -0.52 -6.69
C GLN A 89 -17.19 0.33 -7.67
N LYS A 90 -18.50 0.43 -7.48
CA LYS A 90 -19.39 1.22 -8.36
C LYS A 90 -19.00 2.69 -8.41
N ALA A 91 -18.63 3.27 -7.28
CA ALA A 91 -18.24 4.67 -7.20
C ALA A 91 -16.90 4.93 -7.90
N ILE A 92 -15.90 4.06 -7.73
CA ILE A 92 -14.61 4.16 -8.42
C ILE A 92 -14.81 4.08 -9.94
N GLU A 93 -15.55 3.10 -10.43
CA GLU A 93 -15.78 2.91 -11.86
C GLU A 93 -16.58 4.06 -12.50
N LYS A 94 -17.46 4.68 -11.72
CA LYS A 94 -18.24 5.86 -12.16
C LYS A 94 -17.40 7.14 -12.18
N ASP A 95 -16.65 7.39 -11.09
CA ASP A 95 -16.09 8.73 -10.83
C ASP A 95 -14.60 8.85 -11.23
N LEU A 96 -13.87 7.72 -11.39
CA LEU A 96 -12.46 7.71 -11.73
C LEU A 96 -12.22 7.15 -13.14
N THR A 97 -12.28 8.03 -14.13
CA THR A 97 -12.09 7.65 -15.54
C THR A 97 -10.79 6.86 -15.76
N GLY A 98 -10.91 5.72 -16.45
CA GLY A 98 -9.78 4.86 -16.80
C GLY A 98 -9.23 4.01 -15.67
N VAL A 99 -9.96 3.93 -14.54
CA VAL A 99 -9.63 3.07 -13.41
C VAL A 99 -10.63 1.92 -13.33
N LYS A 100 -10.12 0.69 -13.29
CA LYS A 100 -10.88 -0.54 -13.05
C LYS A 100 -10.84 -0.88 -11.55
N ALA A 101 -11.94 -1.32 -10.98
CA ALA A 101 -12.01 -1.84 -9.63
C ALA A 101 -12.28 -3.35 -9.62
N VAL A 102 -11.46 -4.12 -8.91
CA VAL A 102 -11.57 -5.58 -8.79
C VAL A 102 -11.81 -5.94 -7.34
N LEU A 103 -12.88 -6.67 -7.07
CA LEU A 103 -13.21 -7.17 -5.73
C LEU A 103 -12.54 -8.53 -5.47
N THR A 104 -12.09 -8.76 -4.25
CA THR A 104 -11.59 -10.07 -3.82
C THR A 104 -12.74 -11.07 -3.58
N ARG A 105 -13.90 -10.57 -3.17
CA ARG A 105 -15.16 -11.32 -3.08
C ARG A 105 -16.37 -10.44 -3.38
N THR A 106 -17.43 -11.05 -3.88
CA THR A 106 -18.71 -10.38 -4.24
C THR A 106 -19.93 -11.00 -3.54
N THR A 107 -19.70 -12.06 -2.77
CA THR A 107 -20.71 -12.79 -2.00
C THR A 107 -20.35 -12.82 -0.52
N GLU A 108 -21.19 -13.43 0.30
CA GLU A 108 -20.91 -13.65 1.72
C GLU A 108 -19.80 -14.69 1.96
N ASP A 109 -19.47 -15.49 0.96
CA ASP A 109 -18.41 -16.49 1.08
C ASP A 109 -17.07 -15.85 1.37
N ASP A 110 -16.33 -16.45 2.29
CA ASP A 110 -14.97 -16.01 2.61
C ASP A 110 -13.98 -16.50 1.56
N VAL A 111 -13.04 -15.64 1.26
CA VAL A 111 -11.86 -15.93 0.42
C VAL A 111 -10.64 -15.96 1.33
N SER A 112 -9.83 -17.03 1.25
CA SER A 112 -8.64 -17.16 2.10
C SER A 112 -7.67 -16.00 1.93
N PHE A 113 -6.87 -15.71 2.94
CA PHE A 113 -5.91 -14.61 2.89
C PHE A 113 -4.94 -14.75 1.72
N GLU A 114 -4.51 -15.97 1.43
CA GLU A 114 -3.63 -16.30 0.31
C GLU A 114 -4.32 -15.94 -1.02
N ARG A 115 -5.56 -16.38 -1.20
CA ARG A 115 -6.31 -16.13 -2.44
C ARG A 115 -6.60 -14.65 -2.67
N ARG A 116 -6.81 -13.86 -1.60
CA ARG A 116 -6.98 -12.39 -1.71
C ARG A 116 -5.72 -11.73 -2.30
N ALA A 117 -4.54 -12.11 -1.80
CA ALA A 117 -3.26 -11.62 -2.32
C ALA A 117 -3.01 -12.10 -3.76
N GLU A 118 -3.31 -13.36 -4.08
CA GLU A 118 -3.22 -13.87 -5.45
C GLU A 118 -4.12 -13.11 -6.42
N ILE A 119 -5.40 -12.86 -6.06
CA ILE A 119 -6.31 -12.05 -6.89
C ILE A 119 -5.71 -10.68 -7.15
N ALA A 120 -5.13 -10.04 -6.13
CA ALA A 120 -4.50 -8.73 -6.26
C ALA A 120 -3.34 -8.76 -7.27
N ASN A 121 -2.44 -9.70 -7.13
CA ASN A 121 -1.24 -9.83 -7.95
C ASN A 121 -1.59 -10.25 -9.39
N GLN A 122 -2.45 -11.26 -9.58
CA GLN A 122 -2.89 -11.74 -10.90
C GLN A 122 -3.61 -10.65 -11.72
N ASN A 123 -4.33 -9.73 -11.06
CA ASN A 123 -4.96 -8.59 -11.74
C ASN A 123 -4.00 -7.40 -11.92
N LYS A 124 -2.69 -7.56 -11.63
CA LYS A 124 -1.67 -6.50 -11.73
C LYS A 124 -2.16 -5.20 -11.08
N GLY A 125 -2.67 -5.31 -9.85
CA GLY A 125 -3.22 -4.18 -9.10
C GLY A 125 -2.18 -3.07 -8.89
N ASN A 126 -2.62 -1.83 -8.98
CA ASN A 126 -1.77 -0.66 -8.71
C ASN A 126 -1.98 -0.10 -7.30
N LEU A 127 -3.06 -0.50 -6.64
CA LEU A 127 -3.42 -0.14 -5.28
C LEU A 127 -4.33 -1.22 -4.69
N PHE A 128 -4.04 -1.64 -3.46
CA PHE A 128 -4.85 -2.58 -2.69
C PHE A 128 -5.48 -1.86 -1.51
N ILE A 129 -6.80 -1.89 -1.42
CA ILE A 129 -7.57 -1.30 -0.31
C ILE A 129 -8.41 -2.39 0.33
N SER A 130 -8.08 -2.75 1.58
CA SER A 130 -8.85 -3.70 2.38
C SER A 130 -9.80 -2.95 3.31
N ILE A 131 -11.07 -3.30 3.28
CA ILE A 131 -12.14 -2.67 4.08
C ILE A 131 -12.47 -3.57 5.26
N HIS A 132 -12.38 -3.01 6.46
CA HIS A 132 -12.60 -3.69 7.73
C HIS A 132 -13.42 -2.84 8.70
N CYS A 133 -13.84 -3.46 9.81
CA CYS A 133 -14.41 -2.78 10.97
C CYS A 133 -13.69 -3.27 12.23
N ASN A 134 -13.13 -2.34 12.98
CA ASN A 134 -12.43 -2.62 14.21
C ASN A 134 -13.36 -3.16 15.31
N SER A 135 -12.78 -3.79 16.31
CA SER A 135 -13.50 -4.25 17.50
C SER A 135 -12.55 -4.36 18.68
N LEU A 136 -12.91 -3.85 19.84
CA LEU A 136 -12.15 -4.06 21.06
C LEU A 136 -12.51 -5.41 21.68
N SER A 137 -11.49 -6.08 22.18
CA SER A 137 -11.67 -7.30 22.98
C SER A 137 -12.30 -6.97 24.33
N ASP A 138 -13.03 -7.96 24.89
CA ASP A 138 -13.58 -7.86 26.23
C ASP A 138 -12.50 -7.47 27.24
N ARG A 139 -12.84 -6.55 28.13
CA ARG A 139 -11.98 -6.17 29.24
C ARG A 139 -12.27 -7.03 30.47
N VAL A 140 -11.23 -7.31 31.23
CA VAL A 140 -11.32 -8.05 32.46
C VAL A 140 -11.52 -7.08 33.64
N VAL A 141 -12.62 -7.19 34.36
CA VAL A 141 -12.91 -6.38 35.52
C VAL A 141 -13.06 -7.26 36.78
N ARG A 142 -12.74 -6.67 37.95
CA ARG A 142 -12.95 -7.32 39.24
C ARG A 142 -14.21 -6.76 39.89
N GLU A 143 -15.26 -7.57 39.93
CA GLU A 143 -16.53 -7.25 40.54
C GLU A 143 -16.55 -7.72 42.01
N ARG A 144 -16.95 -6.84 42.94
CA ARG A 144 -17.12 -7.23 44.31
C ARG A 144 -18.41 -8.04 44.48
N VAL A 145 -18.27 -9.30 44.86
CA VAL A 145 -19.41 -10.23 44.98
C VAL A 145 -19.86 -10.44 46.42
N GLY A 146 -19.17 -9.87 47.42
CA GLY A 146 -19.57 -10.00 48.78
C GLY A 146 -18.45 -9.67 49.80
N THR A 147 -18.65 -10.13 51.01
CA THR A 147 -17.67 -9.99 52.09
C THR A 147 -17.57 -11.33 52.86
N LYS A 148 -16.34 -11.83 53.04
CA LYS A 148 -16.06 -13.03 53.85
C LYS A 148 -15.05 -12.67 54.92
N ARG A 149 -15.42 -12.94 56.22
CA ARG A 149 -14.58 -12.61 57.39
C ARG A 149 -14.12 -11.13 57.38
N ARG A 150 -15.05 -10.19 57.12
CA ARG A 150 -14.80 -8.74 57.03
C ARG A 150 -13.87 -8.29 55.87
N LYS A 151 -13.52 -9.21 54.96
CA LYS A 151 -12.72 -8.88 53.78
C LYS A 151 -13.60 -8.94 52.52
N PRO A 152 -13.46 -7.97 51.56
CA PRO A 152 -14.22 -8.02 50.31
C PRO A 152 -13.79 -9.23 49.50
N VAL A 153 -14.76 -9.89 48.87
CA VAL A 153 -14.56 -10.98 47.93
C VAL A 153 -14.82 -10.45 46.53
N TYR A 154 -13.90 -10.68 45.63
CA TYR A 154 -13.99 -10.26 44.21
C TYR A 154 -14.09 -11.48 43.29
N ARG A 155 -14.86 -11.34 42.26
CA ARG A 155 -14.90 -12.25 41.10
C ARG A 155 -14.34 -11.51 39.86
N THR A 156 -13.55 -12.21 39.09
CA THR A 156 -13.10 -11.73 37.79
C THR A 156 -14.17 -12.04 36.74
N VAL A 157 -14.65 -11.01 36.05
CA VAL A 157 -15.64 -11.16 34.97
C VAL A 157 -15.09 -10.48 33.69
N ARG A 158 -15.49 -11.02 32.55
CA ARG A 158 -15.25 -10.37 31.25
C ARG A 158 -16.46 -9.53 30.91
N VAL A 159 -16.25 -8.28 30.53
CA VAL A 159 -17.28 -7.37 30.07
C VAL A 159 -16.90 -6.80 28.70
N PRO A 160 -17.85 -6.67 27.78
CA PRO A 160 -17.56 -6.06 26.47
C PRO A 160 -16.94 -4.68 26.62
N ASP A 161 -15.85 -4.43 25.89
CA ASP A 161 -15.32 -3.08 25.75
C ASP A 161 -15.83 -2.44 24.47
N ARG A 162 -16.71 -1.47 24.63
CA ARG A 162 -17.35 -0.72 23.54
C ARG A 162 -16.85 0.73 23.45
N SER A 163 -15.71 1.02 24.05
CA SER A 163 -15.17 2.39 24.14
C SER A 163 -14.43 2.82 22.87
N GLY A 164 -14.03 1.89 22.00
CA GLY A 164 -13.42 2.20 20.72
C GLY A 164 -14.41 2.93 19.82
N LYS A 165 -13.95 3.95 19.10
CA LYS A 165 -14.79 4.73 18.19
C LYS A 165 -13.96 5.41 17.10
N GLY A 166 -14.47 5.38 15.87
CA GLY A 166 -13.88 6.07 14.73
C GLY A 166 -12.99 5.18 13.86
N ALA A 167 -12.31 5.77 12.91
CA ALA A 167 -11.54 5.07 11.90
C ALA A 167 -10.08 4.85 12.32
N LEU A 168 -9.41 3.90 11.65
CA LEU A 168 -7.97 3.65 11.77
C LEU A 168 -7.44 3.15 10.44
N MET A 169 -6.30 3.68 9.99
CA MET A 169 -5.61 3.19 8.80
C MET A 169 -4.46 2.28 9.21
N LEU A 170 -4.34 1.13 8.56
CA LEU A 170 -3.25 0.18 8.81
C LEU A 170 -2.44 -0.03 7.53
N ILE A 171 -1.12 0.03 7.66
CA ILE A 171 -0.17 -0.39 6.62
C ILE A 171 0.67 -1.56 7.14
N TYR A 172 1.34 -2.27 6.24
CA TYR A 172 2.18 -3.39 6.67
C TYR A 172 3.35 -2.92 7.53
N GLY A 173 3.68 -3.74 8.54
CA GLY A 173 4.80 -3.49 9.46
C GLY A 173 6.13 -3.93 8.87
N LEU A 174 7.19 -3.16 9.10
CA LEU A 174 8.55 -3.42 8.60
C LEU A 174 9.11 -4.79 9.01
N HIS A 175 8.64 -5.37 10.10
CA HIS A 175 9.04 -6.72 10.54
C HIS A 175 8.61 -7.84 9.56
N ARG A 176 7.71 -7.55 8.60
CA ARG A 176 7.27 -8.46 7.53
C ARG A 176 7.79 -8.06 6.14
N SER A 177 8.80 -7.21 6.08
CA SER A 177 9.35 -6.71 4.82
C SER A 177 9.92 -7.79 3.89
N LYS A 178 10.30 -8.96 4.44
CA LYS A 178 10.77 -10.11 3.65
C LYS A 178 9.63 -10.79 2.88
N GLU A 179 8.43 -10.82 3.43
CA GLU A 179 7.25 -11.37 2.77
C GLU A 179 6.84 -10.50 1.58
N GLU A 180 6.83 -9.18 1.76
CA GLU A 180 6.61 -8.23 0.68
C GLU A 180 7.69 -8.35 -0.42
N GLU A 181 8.96 -8.50 -0.04
CA GLU A 181 10.04 -8.72 -0.99
C GLU A 181 9.80 -9.94 -1.86
N ASN A 182 9.38 -11.05 -1.26
CA ASN A 182 9.07 -12.27 -1.98
C ASN A 182 7.88 -12.07 -2.93
N ALA A 183 6.83 -11.39 -2.48
CA ALA A 183 5.67 -11.09 -3.31
C ALA A 183 6.03 -10.22 -4.53
N ILE A 184 6.87 -9.20 -4.35
CA ILE A 184 7.35 -8.34 -5.43
C ILE A 184 8.21 -9.14 -6.42
N LYS A 185 9.16 -9.95 -5.93
CA LYS A 185 10.03 -10.77 -6.78
C LYS A 185 9.22 -11.75 -7.64
N SER A 186 8.28 -12.47 -7.02
CA SER A 186 7.44 -13.43 -7.74
C SER A 186 6.63 -12.74 -8.84
N ASN A 187 6.07 -11.58 -8.56
CA ASN A 187 5.27 -10.84 -9.53
C ASN A 187 6.11 -10.27 -10.70
N GLN A 188 7.37 -9.88 -10.45
CA GLN A 188 8.29 -9.41 -11.49
C GLN A 188 8.76 -10.57 -12.39
N VAL A 189 9.07 -11.72 -11.81
CA VAL A 189 9.50 -12.91 -12.56
C VAL A 189 8.38 -13.37 -13.50
N GLU A 190 7.13 -13.34 -13.06
CA GLU A 190 5.98 -13.65 -13.90
C GLU A 190 5.81 -12.67 -15.05
N ASP A 191 5.92 -11.36 -14.80
CA ASP A 191 5.76 -10.31 -15.82
C ASP A 191 6.84 -10.39 -16.92
N ASP A 192 8.09 -10.66 -16.56
CA ASP A 192 9.20 -10.74 -17.52
C ASP A 192 9.24 -12.07 -18.28
N SER A 193 8.77 -13.18 -17.69
CA SER A 193 8.62 -14.45 -18.41
C SER A 193 7.61 -14.36 -19.55
N ASP A 194 6.57 -13.55 -19.42
CA ASP A 194 5.58 -13.28 -20.46
C ASP A 194 6.19 -12.51 -21.66
N LEU A 195 7.28 -11.74 -21.44
CA LEU A 195 7.87 -10.88 -22.45
C LEU A 195 9.09 -11.51 -23.17
N ASN A 196 9.92 -12.28 -22.47
CA ASN A 196 11.23 -12.73 -22.96
C ASN A 196 11.42 -14.26 -22.97
N GLY A 197 10.49 -15.04 -22.42
CA GLY A 197 10.56 -16.50 -22.39
C GLY A 197 11.55 -17.13 -21.41
N ASP A 198 12.41 -16.33 -20.76
CA ASP A 198 13.34 -16.77 -19.73
C ASP A 198 12.95 -16.13 -18.37
N ALA A 199 12.67 -16.96 -17.37
CA ALA A 199 12.41 -16.45 -16.03
C ALA A 199 13.66 -15.77 -15.45
N LEU A 200 13.53 -14.56 -14.94
CA LEU A 200 14.62 -13.85 -14.26
C LEU A 200 15.08 -14.63 -13.02
N ASP A 201 16.39 -14.72 -12.82
CA ASP A 201 16.93 -15.29 -11.57
C ASP A 201 16.57 -14.35 -10.39
N PRO A 202 15.82 -14.82 -9.38
CA PRO A 202 15.48 -14.02 -8.20
C PRO A 202 16.70 -13.51 -7.42
N ASN A 203 17.89 -14.10 -7.66
CA ASN A 203 19.15 -13.71 -7.02
C ASN A 203 20.00 -12.78 -7.90
N ASP A 204 19.53 -12.42 -9.09
CA ASP A 204 20.25 -11.45 -9.94
C ASP A 204 20.32 -10.10 -9.21
N PRO A 205 21.52 -9.48 -9.16
CA PRO A 205 21.72 -8.18 -8.53
C PRO A 205 20.75 -7.10 -9.03
N THR A 206 20.38 -7.14 -10.29
CA THR A 206 19.40 -6.20 -10.90
C THR A 206 18.02 -6.39 -10.32
N VAL A 207 17.56 -7.65 -10.19
CA VAL A 207 16.27 -8.01 -9.57
C VAL A 207 16.25 -7.57 -8.10
N ILE A 208 17.34 -7.76 -7.37
CA ILE A 208 17.46 -7.36 -5.97
C ILE A 208 17.35 -5.83 -5.83
N ILE A 209 18.08 -5.06 -6.66
CA ILE A 209 18.06 -3.60 -6.64
C ILE A 209 16.64 -3.10 -6.96
N LEU A 210 16.04 -3.60 -8.02
CA LEU A 210 14.70 -3.20 -8.47
C LEU A 210 13.63 -3.51 -7.42
N THR A 211 13.71 -4.69 -6.80
CA THR A 211 12.82 -5.07 -5.69
C THR A 211 12.90 -4.11 -4.51
N ASN A 212 14.12 -3.70 -4.13
CA ASN A 212 14.30 -2.74 -3.05
C ASN A 212 13.75 -1.34 -3.40
N GLU A 213 13.85 -0.91 -4.66
CA GLU A 213 13.22 0.32 -5.14
C GLU A 213 11.70 0.24 -5.06
N TYR A 214 11.09 -0.90 -5.49
CA TYR A 214 9.65 -1.11 -5.38
C TYR A 214 9.19 -1.12 -3.93
N LYS A 215 9.88 -1.80 -3.01
CA LYS A 215 9.56 -1.79 -1.57
C LYS A 215 9.48 -0.37 -1.02
N ARG A 216 10.52 0.46 -1.29
CA ARG A 216 10.53 1.86 -0.83
C ARG A 216 9.40 2.66 -1.44
N LYS A 217 9.13 2.49 -2.73
CA LYS A 217 8.07 3.18 -3.46
C LYS A 217 6.69 2.78 -2.93
N PHE A 218 6.42 1.48 -2.80
CA PHE A 218 5.13 0.97 -2.35
C PHE A 218 4.84 1.40 -0.92
N ARG A 219 5.83 1.32 -0.02
CA ARG A 219 5.65 1.82 1.34
C ARG A 219 5.31 3.31 1.38
N LYS A 220 6.04 4.16 0.65
CA LYS A 220 5.75 5.60 0.57
C LYS A 220 4.32 5.84 0.05
N GLN A 221 3.93 5.11 -0.97
CA GLN A 221 2.60 5.23 -1.56
C GLN A 221 1.50 4.70 -0.64
N SER A 222 1.75 3.63 0.12
CA SER A 222 0.83 3.12 1.16
C SER A 222 0.58 4.15 2.25
N VAL A 223 1.64 4.81 2.74
CA VAL A 223 1.51 5.92 3.71
C VAL A 223 0.71 7.08 3.12
N ASN A 224 0.96 7.45 1.86
CA ASN A 224 0.28 8.56 1.21
C ASN A 224 -1.23 8.31 1.08
N ILE A 225 -1.64 7.14 0.55
CA ILE A 225 -3.07 6.83 0.41
C ILE A 225 -3.75 6.71 1.78
N ALA A 226 -3.08 6.13 2.77
CA ALA A 226 -3.60 6.04 4.14
C ALA A 226 -3.84 7.44 4.75
N ASN A 227 -2.93 8.38 4.55
CA ASN A 227 -3.08 9.75 5.01
C ASN A 227 -4.23 10.47 4.26
N PHE A 228 -4.34 10.32 2.94
CA PHE A 228 -5.45 10.91 2.20
C PHE A 228 -6.82 10.40 2.68
N ILE A 229 -6.95 9.09 2.96
CA ILE A 229 -8.21 8.54 3.51
C ILE A 229 -8.46 9.09 4.92
N ASN A 230 -7.44 9.12 5.76
CA ASN A 230 -7.55 9.69 7.11
C ASN A 230 -7.99 11.15 7.09
N ASP A 231 -7.38 11.96 6.22
CA ASP A 231 -7.69 13.38 6.11
C ASP A 231 -9.13 13.62 5.64
N GLU A 232 -9.63 12.83 4.70
CA GLU A 232 -11.03 12.90 4.27
C GLU A 232 -11.98 12.55 5.42
N PHE A 233 -11.74 11.48 6.17
CA PHE A 233 -12.57 11.11 7.32
C PHE A 233 -12.56 12.17 8.43
N VAL A 234 -11.40 12.79 8.70
CA VAL A 234 -11.27 13.74 9.80
C VAL A 234 -11.73 15.14 9.39
N GLN A 235 -11.24 15.63 8.24
CA GLN A 235 -11.42 17.03 7.86
C GLN A 235 -12.73 17.27 7.09
N THR A 236 -13.15 16.30 6.29
CA THR A 236 -14.35 16.42 5.46
C THR A 236 -15.58 15.88 6.18
N ASP A 237 -15.48 14.67 6.75
CA ASP A 237 -16.62 14.02 7.41
C ASP A 237 -16.71 14.35 8.91
N GLY A 238 -15.69 15.01 9.49
CA GLY A 238 -15.65 15.35 10.92
C GLY A 238 -15.57 14.13 11.85
N ARG A 239 -15.16 12.97 11.32
CA ARG A 239 -15.11 11.73 12.07
C ARG A 239 -13.86 11.64 12.94
N ARG A 240 -13.99 10.96 14.08
CA ARG A 240 -12.83 10.57 14.88
C ARG A 240 -11.97 9.57 14.12
N SER A 241 -10.65 9.74 14.19
CA SER A 241 -9.69 8.76 13.69
C SER A 241 -8.57 8.53 14.70
N GLU A 242 -8.06 7.33 14.73
CA GLU A 242 -6.84 6.94 15.48
C GLU A 242 -5.57 7.12 14.63
N GLY A 243 -5.72 7.64 13.41
CA GLY A 243 -4.63 7.92 12.47
C GLY A 243 -4.12 6.69 11.75
N LEU A 244 -2.80 6.62 11.56
CA LEU A 244 -2.11 5.57 10.82
C LEU A 244 -1.25 4.74 11.77
N ARG A 245 -1.31 3.41 11.64
CA ARG A 245 -0.46 2.45 12.37
C ARG A 245 0.12 1.39 11.45
N GLU A 246 1.22 0.79 11.90
CA GLU A 246 1.84 -0.36 11.25
C GLU A 246 1.41 -1.65 11.93
N GLN A 247 1.04 -2.66 11.13
CA GLN A 247 0.66 -3.97 11.63
C GLN A 247 1.06 -5.08 10.66
N GLY A 248 1.38 -6.27 11.20
CA GLY A 248 1.77 -7.43 10.40
C GLY A 248 0.58 -8.14 9.76
N ILE A 249 -0.08 -7.50 8.80
CA ILE A 249 -1.29 -8.00 8.14
C ILE A 249 -0.91 -8.78 6.89
N TYR A 250 -1.36 -10.05 6.81
CA TYR A 250 -0.99 -10.97 5.76
C TYR A 250 -1.26 -10.43 4.35
N VAL A 251 -2.48 -10.01 4.07
CA VAL A 251 -2.88 -9.55 2.73
C VAL A 251 -2.08 -8.32 2.25
N LEU A 252 -1.69 -7.43 3.18
CA LEU A 252 -0.89 -6.26 2.83
C LEU A 252 0.55 -6.63 2.49
N CYS A 253 1.16 -7.60 3.21
CA CYS A 253 2.54 -8.02 2.99
C CYS A 253 2.71 -8.87 1.74
N HIS A 254 1.65 -9.56 1.29
CA HIS A 254 1.68 -10.46 0.13
C HIS A 254 1.14 -9.80 -1.15
N SER A 255 0.73 -8.55 -1.09
CA SER A 255 0.33 -7.76 -2.26
C SER A 255 1.54 -7.01 -2.83
N ALA A 256 1.91 -7.29 -4.09
CA ALA A 256 3.04 -6.67 -4.77
C ALA A 256 2.71 -5.25 -5.28
N MET A 257 2.06 -4.45 -4.44
CA MET A 257 1.61 -3.10 -4.76
C MET A 257 1.43 -2.25 -3.49
N PRO A 258 1.28 -0.92 -3.59
CA PRO A 258 0.87 -0.08 -2.46
C PRO A 258 -0.42 -0.60 -1.85
N SER A 259 -0.48 -0.71 -0.52
CA SER A 259 -1.59 -1.36 0.17
C SER A 259 -1.95 -0.65 1.47
N VAL A 260 -3.24 -0.59 1.77
CA VAL A 260 -3.80 -0.04 3.01
C VAL A 260 -5.00 -0.87 3.47
N LEU A 261 -5.13 -1.08 4.76
CA LEU A 261 -6.35 -1.58 5.38
C LEU A 261 -7.02 -0.42 6.13
N VAL A 262 -8.31 -0.26 5.89
CA VAL A 262 -9.14 0.80 6.43
C VAL A 262 -10.13 0.20 7.42
N GLU A 263 -9.88 0.42 8.70
CA GLU A 263 -10.86 0.18 9.76
C GLU A 263 -11.85 1.34 9.74
N THR A 264 -13.03 1.09 9.20
CA THR A 264 -14.02 2.14 8.92
C THR A 264 -14.78 2.62 10.16
N GLY A 265 -14.67 1.94 11.28
CA GLY A 265 -15.28 2.22 12.58
C GLY A 265 -15.23 0.99 13.47
N TYR A 266 -15.73 1.09 14.70
CA TYR A 266 -15.77 -0.03 15.64
C TYR A 266 -17.13 -0.71 15.62
N ILE A 267 -17.21 -1.94 15.05
CA ILE A 267 -18.47 -2.69 14.91
C ILE A 267 -19.15 -3.01 16.26
N ASN A 268 -18.37 -3.09 17.34
CA ASN A 268 -18.90 -3.31 18.69
C ASN A 268 -19.19 -2.04 19.50
N ASN A 269 -18.99 -0.84 18.91
CA ASN A 269 -19.45 0.43 19.47
C ASN A 269 -20.85 0.75 18.91
N PRO A 270 -21.87 1.03 19.74
CA PRO A 270 -23.24 1.24 19.27
C PRO A 270 -23.40 2.37 18.22
N ASP A 271 -22.72 3.50 18.44
CA ASP A 271 -22.83 4.65 17.52
C ASP A 271 -22.16 4.35 16.17
N ASP A 272 -20.97 3.71 16.22
CA ASP A 272 -20.26 3.31 14.99
C ASP A 272 -21.03 2.17 14.28
N GLU A 273 -21.59 1.21 15.02
CA GLU A 273 -22.37 0.12 14.42
C GLU A 273 -23.61 0.65 13.68
N GLU A 274 -24.35 1.61 14.25
CA GLU A 274 -25.46 2.26 13.58
C GLU A 274 -25.00 3.01 12.31
N TYR A 275 -23.95 3.81 12.40
CA TYR A 275 -23.36 4.53 11.28
C TYR A 275 -22.90 3.60 10.15
N LEU A 276 -22.17 2.53 10.49
CA LEU A 276 -21.62 1.56 9.54
C LEU A 276 -22.71 0.76 8.80
N ASN A 277 -23.89 0.63 9.40
CA ASN A 277 -25.05 -0.07 8.80
C ASN A 277 -26.06 0.87 8.14
N SER A 278 -25.92 2.18 8.30
CA SER A 278 -26.76 3.16 7.63
C SER A 278 -26.37 3.34 6.17
N GLU A 279 -27.35 3.63 5.31
CA GLU A 279 -27.09 3.95 3.91
C GLU A 279 -26.22 5.20 3.78
N ASP A 280 -26.52 6.24 4.57
CA ASP A 280 -25.80 7.52 4.56
C ASP A 280 -24.36 7.35 5.03
N GLY A 281 -24.14 6.63 6.14
CA GLY A 281 -22.79 6.38 6.66
C GLY A 281 -21.92 5.58 5.70
N GLN A 282 -22.47 4.55 5.05
CA GLN A 282 -21.74 3.79 4.04
C GLN A 282 -21.41 4.65 2.81
N ASN A 283 -22.35 5.48 2.36
CA ASN A 283 -22.12 6.39 1.23
C ASN A 283 -21.09 7.46 1.57
N GLU A 284 -21.10 8.00 2.78
CA GLU A 284 -20.10 8.95 3.26
C GLU A 284 -18.69 8.33 3.27
N ILE A 285 -18.54 7.11 3.83
CA ILE A 285 -17.26 6.34 3.80
C ILE A 285 -16.78 6.15 2.36
N VAL A 286 -17.66 5.71 1.48
CA VAL A 286 -17.32 5.46 0.06
C VAL A 286 -16.87 6.74 -0.63
N ASN A 287 -17.61 7.83 -0.46
CA ASN A 287 -17.28 9.12 -1.08
C ASN A 287 -15.92 9.64 -0.59
N SER A 288 -15.61 9.50 0.68
CA SER A 288 -14.33 9.92 1.26
C SER A 288 -13.17 9.09 0.72
N ILE A 289 -13.33 7.77 0.61
CA ILE A 289 -12.31 6.91 0.00
C ILE A 289 -12.11 7.26 -1.49
N VAL A 290 -13.17 7.53 -2.25
CA VAL A 290 -13.06 7.93 -3.67
C VAL A 290 -12.34 9.28 -3.82
N ARG A 291 -12.64 10.28 -2.99
CA ARG A 291 -11.92 11.55 -2.98
C ARG A 291 -10.43 11.37 -2.64
N ALA A 292 -10.14 10.55 -1.65
CA ALA A 292 -8.76 10.20 -1.28
C ALA A 292 -8.01 9.53 -2.44
N ILE A 293 -8.64 8.58 -3.14
CA ILE A 293 -8.06 7.91 -4.31
C ILE A 293 -7.84 8.92 -5.46
N SER A 294 -8.77 9.85 -5.68
CA SER A 294 -8.62 10.91 -6.69
C SER A 294 -7.42 11.81 -6.41
N ASN A 295 -7.24 12.23 -5.15
CA ASN A 295 -6.10 13.01 -4.70
C ASN A 295 -4.79 12.23 -4.85
N TYR A 296 -4.78 10.96 -4.45
CA TYR A 296 -3.65 10.05 -4.59
C TYR A 296 -3.28 9.85 -6.08
N LYS A 297 -4.26 9.57 -6.94
CA LYS A 297 -4.06 9.41 -8.40
C LYS A 297 -3.40 10.66 -8.99
N ARG A 298 -3.92 11.83 -8.68
CA ARG A 298 -3.36 13.10 -9.13
C ARG A 298 -1.91 13.29 -8.68
N GLN A 299 -1.60 12.99 -7.42
CA GLN A 299 -0.25 13.13 -6.88
C GLN A 299 0.74 12.22 -7.60
N ILE A 300 0.42 10.92 -7.78
CA ILE A 300 1.35 9.96 -8.38
C ILE A 300 1.54 10.20 -9.88
N GLU A 301 0.52 10.67 -10.60
CA GLU A 301 0.58 10.97 -12.02
C GLU A 301 1.27 12.32 -12.31
N GLN A 302 1.20 13.30 -11.42
CA GLN A 302 1.91 14.60 -11.56
C GLN A 302 3.40 14.50 -11.22
N GLN A 303 3.82 13.66 -10.29
CA GLN A 303 5.25 13.47 -9.96
C GLN A 303 6.09 13.02 -11.17
N VAL A 304 5.47 12.49 -12.19
CA VAL A 304 6.12 12.08 -13.43
C VAL A 304 6.51 13.29 -14.28
N ILE A 305 5.67 14.32 -14.35
CA ILE A 305 5.89 15.50 -15.20
C ILE A 305 7.05 16.36 -14.69
N THR A 306 7.23 16.44 -13.37
CA THR A 306 8.29 17.26 -12.76
C THR A 306 9.68 16.63 -12.79
N ASN A 307 9.79 15.32 -12.97
CA ASN A 307 11.08 14.63 -13.11
C ASN A 307 11.59 14.58 -14.57
N THR A 308 10.84 15.14 -15.51
CA THR A 308 11.17 15.18 -16.96
C THR A 308 11.67 16.56 -17.43
N ASN A 309 11.74 17.55 -16.54
CA ASN A 309 12.32 18.90 -16.80
C ASN A 309 13.70 19.00 -16.05
#